data_0f439b546588695dcff05f2eb8f1559c
#
_entry.id   0f439b546588695dcff05f2eb8f1559c
#
_cell.length_a   1.000
_cell.length_b   1.000
_cell.length_c   1.000
_cell.angle_alpha   90.00
_cell.angle_beta   90.00
_cell.angle_gamma   90.00
#
_symmetry.space_group_name_H-M   'P 1'
#
loop_
_entity.id
_entity.type
_entity.pdbx_description
1 polymer ?
#
loop_
_entity_poly.entity_id
_entity_poly.type
_entity_poly.pdbx_seq_one_letter_code
_entity_poly.pdbx_strand_id
1 'polypeptide(L)'
;LELANSLTGNGGNVLFNTAEESLFQLKMTVERLQLKHGFSAGQETMVPRLLKNCDELRAAQPDKPFVLVIDSLQTLNDGKYGEHNVNNKTAERSLLMITEYCKSTFANAIVIGQVTKDGKMAGANVLKHMVDALITLDVERKDDDLMGCRILQTEKNRFGGAAHTFWLAIRERGFQEISRMSVT
;
A
#
# COMPACT_ATOMS: atom_id res chain seq x y z
N LEU A 1 -6.31 5.35 0.44
CA LEU A 1 -6.56 6.77 0.15
C LEU A 1 -6.45 7.65 1.40
N GLU A 2 -7.09 7.30 2.53
CA GLU A 2 -7.01 8.06 3.79
C GLU A 2 -5.56 8.23 4.27
N LEU A 3 -4.75 7.16 4.18
CA LEU A 3 -3.33 7.21 4.51
C LEU A 3 -2.55 8.15 3.58
N ALA A 4 -2.79 8.10 2.27
CA ALA A 4 -2.16 9.01 1.30
C ALA A 4 -2.51 10.47 1.61
N ASN A 5 -3.78 10.75 1.89
CA ASN A 5 -4.25 12.06 2.32
C ASN A 5 -3.55 12.53 3.62
N SER A 6 -3.45 11.66 4.61
CA SER A 6 -2.79 11.97 5.89
C SER A 6 -1.30 12.25 5.71
N LEU A 7 -0.60 11.44 4.93
CA LEU A 7 0.83 11.63 4.63
C LEU A 7 1.07 12.97 3.92
N THR A 8 0.22 13.33 2.94
CA THR A 8 0.32 14.62 2.26
C THR A 8 0.03 15.78 3.21
N GLY A 9 -0.98 15.64 4.08
CA GLY A 9 -1.30 16.66 5.10
C GLY A 9 -0.17 16.89 6.09
N ASN A 10 0.70 15.89 6.30
CA ASN A 10 1.91 15.99 7.13
C ASN A 10 3.17 16.39 6.32
N GLY A 11 3.00 16.94 5.12
CA GLY A 11 4.10 17.49 4.32
C GLY A 11 4.76 16.49 3.37
N GLY A 12 4.24 15.28 3.23
CA GLY A 12 4.76 14.28 2.29
C GLY A 12 4.42 14.60 0.83
N ASN A 13 5.29 14.20 -0.09
CA ASN A 13 5.01 14.12 -1.52
C ASN A 13 4.57 12.68 -1.84
N VAL A 14 3.30 12.49 -2.16
CA VAL A 14 2.71 11.14 -2.28
C VAL A 14 2.26 10.88 -3.72
N LEU A 15 2.68 9.74 -4.28
CA LEU A 15 2.11 9.15 -5.49
C LEU A 15 1.27 7.94 -5.11
N PHE A 16 -0.04 7.99 -5.35
CA PHE A 16 -0.94 6.84 -5.27
C PHE A 16 -1.10 6.24 -6.67
N ASN A 17 -0.51 5.09 -6.90
CA ASN A 17 -0.57 4.39 -8.18
C ASN A 17 -1.49 3.18 -8.08
N THR A 18 -2.60 3.21 -8.83
CA THR A 18 -3.57 2.11 -8.89
C THR A 18 -3.75 1.64 -10.33
N ALA A 19 -3.89 0.35 -10.53
CA ALA A 19 -4.29 -0.23 -11.81
C ALA A 19 -5.60 -1.03 -11.71
N GLU A 20 -6.20 -1.07 -10.53
CA GLU A 20 -7.47 -1.75 -10.27
C GLU A 20 -8.66 -0.83 -10.46
N GLU A 21 -8.51 0.44 -10.08
CA GLU A 21 -9.57 1.45 -10.21
C GLU A 21 -9.21 2.50 -11.26
N SER A 22 -10.20 3.01 -11.96
CA SER A 22 -10.02 4.18 -12.83
C SER A 22 -9.78 5.44 -11.98
N LEU A 23 -9.07 6.42 -12.55
CA LEU A 23 -8.88 7.72 -11.88
C LEU A 23 -10.22 8.42 -11.57
N PHE A 24 -11.26 8.13 -12.34
CA PHE A 24 -12.60 8.64 -12.06
C PHE A 24 -13.20 8.03 -10.79
N GLN A 25 -13.10 6.70 -10.63
CA GLN A 25 -13.55 6.00 -9.41
C GLN A 25 -12.75 6.46 -8.19
N LEU A 26 -11.44 6.61 -8.35
CA LEU A 26 -10.56 7.17 -7.32
C LEU A 26 -11.03 8.56 -6.88
N LYS A 27 -11.33 9.45 -7.83
CA LYS A 27 -11.87 10.79 -7.56
C LYS A 27 -13.17 10.74 -6.79
N MET A 28 -14.13 9.90 -7.21
CA MET A 28 -15.40 9.73 -6.49
C MET A 28 -15.18 9.28 -5.03
N THR A 29 -14.22 8.38 -4.80
CA THR A 29 -13.89 7.91 -3.45
C THR A 29 -13.25 9.01 -2.62
N VAL A 30 -12.35 9.82 -3.19
CA VAL A 30 -11.74 10.99 -2.54
C VAL A 30 -12.82 11.98 -2.11
N GLU A 31 -13.79 12.27 -2.98
CA GLU A 31 -14.92 13.17 -2.70
C GLU A 31 -15.84 12.60 -1.61
N ARG A 32 -16.22 11.32 -1.67
CA ARG A 32 -17.03 10.66 -0.65
C ARG A 32 -16.38 10.66 0.72
N LEU A 33 -15.08 10.40 0.78
CA LEU A 33 -14.28 10.43 2.02
C LEU A 33 -13.97 11.85 2.49
N GLN A 34 -14.27 12.88 1.70
CA GLN A 34 -13.97 14.29 1.99
C GLN A 34 -12.49 14.53 2.30
N LEU A 35 -11.59 13.89 1.53
CA LEU A 35 -10.16 14.05 1.70
C LEU A 35 -9.72 15.45 1.26
N LYS A 36 -8.98 16.15 2.13
CA LYS A 36 -8.67 17.58 1.97
C LYS A 36 -7.29 17.84 1.38
N HIS A 37 -6.38 16.88 1.51
CA HIS A 37 -4.99 17.03 1.07
C HIS A 37 -4.80 16.29 -0.25
N GLY A 38 -4.41 17.04 -1.29
CA GLY A 38 -4.19 16.48 -2.62
C GLY A 38 -2.90 15.65 -2.69
N PHE A 39 -2.96 14.51 -3.33
CA PHE A 39 -1.82 13.68 -3.68
C PHE A 39 -1.82 13.40 -5.18
N SER A 40 -0.65 13.05 -5.74
CA SER A 40 -0.56 12.62 -7.15
C SER A 40 -1.19 11.25 -7.33
N ALA A 41 -1.93 11.06 -8.42
CA ALA A 41 -2.54 9.77 -8.77
C ALA A 41 -2.01 9.28 -10.12
N GLY A 42 -1.73 7.98 -10.24
CA GLY A 42 -1.23 7.33 -11.45
C GLY A 42 -1.87 5.97 -11.69
N GLN A 43 -1.71 5.47 -12.93
CA GLN A 43 -2.19 4.15 -13.36
C GLN A 43 -1.10 3.39 -14.13
N GLU A 44 0.17 3.61 -13.81
CA GLU A 44 1.27 2.94 -14.49
C GLU A 44 1.45 1.51 -13.95
N THR A 45 1.46 0.53 -14.84
CA THR A 45 1.66 -0.88 -14.50
C THR A 45 3.11 -1.34 -14.71
N MET A 46 3.86 -0.66 -15.60
CA MET A 46 5.25 -1.01 -15.89
C MET A 46 6.17 -0.40 -14.83
N VAL A 47 6.78 -1.24 -13.98
CA VAL A 47 7.65 -0.77 -12.89
C VAL A 47 8.74 0.18 -13.35
N PRO A 48 9.48 -0.06 -14.45
CA PRO A 48 10.50 0.90 -14.89
C PRO A 48 9.94 2.30 -15.18
N ARG A 49 8.75 2.39 -15.78
CA ARG A 49 8.08 3.66 -16.07
C ARG A 49 7.54 4.31 -14.78
N LEU A 50 6.98 3.49 -13.88
CA LEU A 50 6.52 3.95 -12.57
C LEU A 50 7.65 4.59 -11.76
N LEU A 51 8.82 3.94 -11.70
CA LEU A 51 9.98 4.47 -10.98
C LEU A 51 10.51 5.77 -11.60
N LYS A 52 10.48 5.89 -12.93
CA LYS A 52 10.79 7.16 -13.61
C LYS A 52 9.81 8.28 -13.22
N ASN A 53 8.51 7.99 -13.18
CA ASN A 53 7.51 8.96 -12.71
C ASN A 53 7.76 9.37 -11.25
N CYS A 54 8.21 8.43 -10.40
CA CYS A 54 8.62 8.75 -9.03
C CYS A 54 9.79 9.73 -8.99
N ASP A 55 10.82 9.54 -9.84
CA ASP A 55 11.96 10.46 -9.91
C ASP A 55 11.54 11.87 -10.35
N GLU A 56 10.65 11.98 -11.33
CA GLU A 56 10.11 13.26 -11.78
C GLU A 56 9.35 13.99 -10.65
N LEU A 57 8.50 13.28 -9.91
CA LEU A 57 7.75 13.84 -8.78
C LEU A 57 8.67 14.24 -7.61
N ARG A 58 9.71 13.46 -7.33
CA ARG A 58 10.70 13.77 -6.31
C ARG A 58 11.53 15.01 -6.69
N ALA A 59 11.95 15.09 -7.95
CA ALA A 59 12.69 16.25 -8.44
C ALA A 59 11.87 17.55 -8.38
N ALA A 60 10.55 17.46 -8.56
CA ALA A 60 9.66 18.62 -8.45
C ALA A 60 9.47 19.11 -7.01
N GLN A 61 9.71 18.28 -6.00
CA GLN A 61 9.57 18.62 -4.57
C GLN A 61 10.70 17.97 -3.74
N PRO A 62 11.95 18.41 -3.92
CA PRO A 62 13.13 17.72 -3.37
C PRO A 62 13.20 17.78 -1.84
N ASP A 63 12.59 18.78 -1.21
CA ASP A 63 12.61 18.97 0.25
C ASP A 63 11.53 18.15 0.98
N LYS A 64 10.66 17.44 0.24
CA LYS A 64 9.59 16.66 0.84
C LYS A 64 9.91 15.16 0.84
N PRO A 65 9.63 14.46 1.94
CA PRO A 65 9.74 13.01 1.95
C PRO A 65 8.76 12.42 0.93
N PHE A 66 9.28 11.53 0.07
CA PHE A 66 8.49 10.90 -0.98
C PHE A 66 7.95 9.54 -0.55
N VAL A 67 6.68 9.31 -0.84
CA VAL A 67 6.00 8.04 -0.57
C VAL A 67 5.25 7.56 -1.82
N LEU A 68 5.62 6.36 -2.29
CA LEU A 68 4.90 5.65 -3.34
C LEU A 68 3.88 4.70 -2.69
N VAL A 69 2.60 4.82 -3.04
CA VAL A 69 1.55 3.87 -2.64
C VAL A 69 1.11 3.10 -3.87
N ILE A 70 1.13 1.78 -3.81
CA ILE A 70 0.80 0.88 -4.92
C ILE A 70 -0.42 0.04 -4.57
N ASP A 71 -1.44 0.09 -5.41
CA ASP A 71 -2.68 -0.70 -5.32
C ASP A 71 -3.01 -1.35 -6.67
N SER A 72 -2.58 -2.58 -6.88
CA SER A 72 -1.89 -3.54 -6.02
C SER A 72 -0.60 -4.05 -6.66
N LEU A 73 0.20 -4.79 -5.87
CA LEU A 73 1.43 -5.44 -6.37
C LEU A 73 1.15 -6.39 -7.55
N GLN A 74 0.01 -7.07 -7.52
CA GLN A 74 -0.39 -8.06 -8.52
C GLN A 74 -0.67 -7.47 -9.89
N THR A 75 -0.90 -6.17 -9.99
CA THR A 75 -1.14 -5.48 -11.27
C THR A 75 0.15 -5.01 -11.94
N LEU A 76 1.27 -5.08 -11.25
CA LEU A 76 2.54 -4.58 -11.76
C LEU A 76 3.25 -5.57 -12.67
N ASN A 77 3.98 -5.03 -13.64
CA ASN A 77 4.80 -5.75 -14.59
C ASN A 77 6.25 -5.24 -14.55
N ASP A 78 7.20 -6.17 -14.45
CA ASP A 78 8.64 -5.87 -14.40
C ASP A 78 9.27 -5.58 -15.77
N GLY A 79 8.49 -5.73 -16.85
CA GLY A 79 8.94 -5.50 -18.23
C GLY A 79 9.73 -6.64 -18.87
N LYS A 80 10.00 -7.72 -18.13
CA LYS A 80 10.90 -8.79 -18.60
C LYS A 80 10.29 -9.66 -19.70
N TYR A 81 8.97 -9.89 -19.70
CA TYR A 81 8.29 -10.84 -20.56
C TYR A 81 7.11 -10.24 -21.36
N GLY A 82 7.08 -8.91 -21.53
CA GLY A 82 6.01 -8.18 -22.21
C GLY A 82 4.87 -7.73 -21.28
N GLU A 83 4.04 -6.83 -21.77
CA GLU A 83 3.08 -6.07 -20.95
C GLU A 83 1.94 -6.92 -20.32
N HIS A 84 1.67 -8.11 -20.85
CA HIS A 84 0.52 -8.93 -20.39
C HIS A 84 0.91 -10.12 -19.51
N ASN A 85 2.18 -10.27 -19.17
CA ASN A 85 2.66 -11.45 -18.44
C ASN A 85 2.77 -11.16 -16.93
N VAL A 86 1.62 -11.15 -16.25
CA VAL A 86 1.53 -10.89 -14.82
C VAL A 86 1.30 -12.20 -14.07
N ASN A 87 2.24 -12.57 -13.20
CA ASN A 87 2.18 -13.77 -12.37
C ASN A 87 2.96 -13.55 -11.05
N ASN A 88 2.97 -14.56 -10.18
CA ASN A 88 3.64 -14.46 -8.87
C ASN A 88 5.13 -14.11 -8.96
N LYS A 89 5.85 -14.62 -9.98
CA LYS A 89 7.25 -14.29 -10.19
C LYS A 89 7.43 -12.85 -10.69
N THR A 90 6.49 -12.35 -11.46
CA THR A 90 6.46 -10.94 -11.89
C THR A 90 6.25 -10.03 -10.68
N ALA A 91 5.31 -10.36 -9.79
CA ALA A 91 5.07 -9.61 -8.57
C ALA A 91 6.32 -9.59 -7.65
N GLU A 92 7.01 -10.73 -7.50
CA GLU A 92 8.25 -10.83 -6.74
C GLU A 92 9.36 -9.93 -7.31
N ARG A 93 9.60 -9.97 -8.63
CA ARG A 93 10.58 -9.12 -9.30
C ARG A 93 10.19 -7.64 -9.26
N SER A 94 8.92 -7.32 -9.41
CA SER A 94 8.40 -5.96 -9.27
C SER A 94 8.67 -5.40 -7.87
N LEU A 95 8.40 -6.18 -6.83
CA LEU A 95 8.70 -5.78 -5.45
C LEU A 95 10.20 -5.62 -5.22
N LEU A 96 11.04 -6.49 -5.79
CA LEU A 96 12.49 -6.36 -5.70
C LEU A 96 12.96 -5.02 -6.30
N MET A 97 12.50 -4.68 -7.50
CA MET A 97 12.85 -3.41 -8.15
C MET A 97 12.42 -2.20 -7.30
N ILE A 98 11.23 -2.24 -6.70
CA ILE A 98 10.72 -1.18 -5.82
C ILE A 98 11.57 -1.07 -4.56
N THR A 99 11.91 -2.19 -3.93
CA THR A 99 12.73 -2.17 -2.70
C THR A 99 14.16 -1.69 -2.97
N GLU A 100 14.76 -2.04 -4.10
CA GLU A 100 16.07 -1.53 -4.53
C GLU A 100 16.02 -0.02 -4.80
N TYR A 101 14.97 0.44 -5.47
CA TYR A 101 14.74 1.86 -5.69
C TYR A 101 14.62 2.63 -4.37
N CYS A 102 13.80 2.15 -3.44
CA CYS A 102 13.65 2.79 -2.12
C CYS A 102 14.98 2.87 -1.37
N LYS A 103 15.78 1.80 -1.38
CA LYS A 103 17.10 1.77 -0.73
C LYS A 103 18.09 2.74 -1.36
N SER A 104 18.12 2.86 -2.68
CA SER A 104 19.06 3.73 -3.39
C SER A 104 18.68 5.21 -3.33
N THR A 105 17.41 5.52 -3.14
CA THR A 105 16.88 6.89 -3.23
C THR A 105 16.34 7.44 -1.92
N PHE A 106 16.32 6.64 -0.86
CA PHE A 106 15.68 6.95 0.44
C PHE A 106 14.17 7.30 0.32
N ALA A 107 13.53 6.83 -0.76
CA ALA A 107 12.08 6.89 -0.90
C ALA A 107 11.41 5.83 -0.02
N ASN A 108 10.14 6.04 0.32
CA ASN A 108 9.31 5.06 1.01
C ASN A 108 8.29 4.48 0.03
N ALA A 109 7.96 3.19 0.21
CA ALA A 109 6.89 2.57 -0.55
C ALA A 109 5.93 1.83 0.39
N ILE A 110 4.63 1.97 0.12
CA ILE A 110 3.55 1.20 0.71
C ILE A 110 2.94 0.38 -0.41
N VAL A 111 3.09 -0.94 -0.31
CA VAL A 111 2.66 -1.85 -1.37
C VAL A 111 1.52 -2.70 -0.85
N ILE A 112 0.36 -2.56 -1.46
CA ILE A 112 -0.82 -3.36 -1.15
C ILE A 112 -0.72 -4.66 -1.94
N GLY A 113 -0.83 -5.79 -1.24
CA GLY A 113 -0.86 -7.12 -1.83
C GLY A 113 -2.15 -7.83 -1.46
N GLN A 114 -2.77 -8.46 -2.45
CA GLN A 114 -3.97 -9.26 -2.22
C GLN A 114 -3.60 -10.65 -1.69
N VAL A 115 -4.39 -11.13 -0.75
CA VAL A 115 -4.31 -12.49 -0.23
C VAL A 115 -5.34 -13.39 -0.92
N THR A 116 -5.00 -14.66 -1.12
CA THR A 116 -5.96 -15.66 -1.61
C THR A 116 -7.05 -15.94 -0.58
N LYS A 117 -8.12 -16.63 -0.98
CA LYS A 117 -9.22 -17.03 -0.08
C LYS A 117 -8.75 -17.79 1.17
N ASP A 118 -7.60 -18.46 1.09
CA ASP A 118 -6.98 -19.18 2.20
C ASP A 118 -6.09 -18.29 3.09
N GLY A 119 -6.16 -16.96 2.93
CA GLY A 119 -5.38 -15.99 3.71
C GLY A 119 -3.87 -16.01 3.38
N LYS A 120 -3.46 -16.66 2.32
CA LYS A 120 -2.06 -16.74 1.91
C LYS A 120 -1.81 -15.83 0.71
N MET A 121 -0.84 -14.96 0.82
CA MET A 121 -0.30 -14.26 -0.35
C MET A 121 0.54 -15.28 -1.13
N ALA A 122 0.27 -15.44 -2.43
CA ALA A 122 1.09 -16.29 -3.29
C ALA A 122 2.55 -15.78 -3.26
N GLY A 123 3.51 -16.65 -2.90
CA GLY A 123 4.89 -16.25 -2.66
C GLY A 123 5.15 -15.54 -1.33
N ALA A 124 4.21 -15.57 -0.39
CA ALA A 124 4.22 -14.80 0.86
C ALA A 124 5.55 -14.83 1.63
N ASN A 125 6.20 -15.99 1.72
CA ASN A 125 7.44 -16.09 2.47
C ASN A 125 8.58 -15.27 1.86
N VAL A 126 8.73 -15.27 0.54
CA VAL A 126 9.75 -14.47 -0.14
C VAL A 126 9.46 -12.98 0.01
N LEU A 127 8.22 -12.56 -0.24
CA LEU A 127 7.80 -11.16 -0.14
C LEU A 127 7.95 -10.60 1.29
N LYS A 128 7.65 -11.42 2.33
CA LYS A 128 7.85 -11.05 3.74
C LYS A 128 9.30 -10.69 4.09
N HIS A 129 10.26 -11.34 3.44
CA HIS A 129 11.68 -11.06 3.67
C HIS A 129 12.15 -9.78 2.99
N MET A 130 11.49 -9.35 1.93
CA MET A 130 11.89 -8.19 1.13
C MET A 130 11.47 -6.85 1.75
N VAL A 131 10.44 -6.83 2.60
CA VAL A 131 9.89 -5.61 3.20
C VAL A 131 10.39 -5.41 4.64
N ASP A 132 10.42 -4.15 5.09
CA ASP A 132 10.80 -3.79 6.46
C ASP A 132 9.66 -3.91 7.44
N ALA A 133 8.44 -3.68 7.00
CA ALA A 133 7.22 -3.86 7.77
C ALA A 133 6.20 -4.67 6.98
N LEU A 134 5.43 -5.50 7.68
CA LEU A 134 4.30 -6.25 7.15
C LEU A 134 3.09 -6.01 8.04
N ILE A 135 2.04 -5.54 7.42
CA ILE A 135 0.77 -5.26 8.07
C ILE A 135 -0.30 -6.08 7.33
N THR A 136 -1.12 -6.79 8.05
CA THR A 136 -2.29 -7.50 7.51
C THR A 136 -3.57 -6.76 7.84
N LEU A 137 -4.50 -6.77 6.92
CA LEU A 137 -5.86 -6.28 7.11
C LEU A 137 -6.84 -7.42 6.80
N ASP A 138 -7.51 -7.91 7.81
CA ASP A 138 -8.46 -9.04 7.71
C ASP A 138 -9.85 -8.64 8.22
N VAL A 139 -10.80 -9.55 8.13
CA VAL A 139 -12.18 -9.41 8.63
C VAL A 139 -12.33 -10.21 9.90
N GLU A 140 -12.81 -9.58 10.97
CA GLU A 140 -13.18 -10.32 12.19
C GLU A 140 -14.40 -11.21 11.91
N ARG A 141 -14.30 -12.49 12.28
CA ARG A 141 -15.33 -13.51 12.04
C ARG A 141 -15.61 -14.39 13.25
N LYS A 142 -14.85 -14.24 14.33
CA LYS A 142 -14.90 -15.12 15.49
C LYS A 142 -15.55 -14.47 16.71
N ASP A 143 -15.38 -13.16 16.84
CA ASP A 143 -15.94 -12.38 17.94
C ASP A 143 -17.27 -11.78 17.48
N ASP A 144 -18.36 -12.18 18.11
CA ASP A 144 -19.72 -11.74 17.74
C ASP A 144 -19.91 -10.23 17.90
N ASP A 145 -19.27 -9.60 18.91
CA ASP A 145 -19.36 -8.17 19.16
C ASP A 145 -18.57 -7.33 18.13
N LEU A 146 -17.55 -7.93 17.49
CA LEU A 146 -16.68 -7.29 16.51
C LEU A 146 -16.88 -7.83 15.10
N MET A 147 -17.89 -8.66 14.89
CA MET A 147 -18.14 -9.31 13.60
C MET A 147 -18.25 -8.28 12.45
N GLY A 148 -17.52 -8.53 11.38
CA GLY A 148 -17.48 -7.66 10.20
C GLY A 148 -16.52 -6.45 10.32
N CYS A 149 -15.99 -6.16 11.50
CA CYS A 149 -14.90 -5.20 11.66
C CYS A 149 -13.65 -5.67 10.90
N ARG A 150 -12.74 -4.76 10.64
CA ARG A 150 -11.42 -5.07 10.07
C ARG A 150 -10.41 -5.15 11.21
N ILE A 151 -9.57 -6.16 11.13
CA ILE A 151 -8.43 -6.34 12.03
C ILE A 151 -7.19 -5.88 11.27
N LEU A 152 -6.56 -4.81 11.73
CA LEU A 152 -5.26 -4.37 11.26
C LEU A 152 -4.20 -4.88 12.23
N GLN A 153 -3.29 -5.72 11.75
CA GLN A 153 -2.27 -6.35 12.59
C GLN A 153 -0.88 -6.15 12.02
N THR A 154 0.06 -5.75 12.87
CA THR A 154 1.48 -5.65 12.52
C THR A 154 2.18 -6.98 12.75
N GLU A 155 2.50 -7.71 11.67
CA GLU A 155 3.19 -9.00 11.73
C GLU A 155 4.72 -8.85 11.80
N LYS A 156 5.25 -7.83 11.16
CA LYS A 156 6.68 -7.53 11.11
C LYS A 156 6.90 -6.03 11.13
N ASN A 157 7.87 -5.59 11.91
CA ASN A 157 8.34 -4.21 11.88
C ASN A 157 9.80 -4.17 12.32
N ARG A 158 10.70 -3.81 11.41
CA ARG A 158 12.14 -3.70 11.70
C ARG A 158 12.50 -2.47 12.53
N PHE A 159 11.63 -1.46 12.53
CA PHE A 159 11.90 -0.15 13.14
C PHE A 159 11.13 0.10 14.43
N GLY A 160 10.40 -0.88 14.93
CA GLY A 160 9.58 -0.71 16.14
C GLY A 160 8.93 -1.99 16.60
N GLY A 161 7.97 -1.87 17.51
CA GLY A 161 7.20 -3.00 18.03
C GLY A 161 6.39 -3.70 16.93
N ALA A 162 6.28 -5.00 17.02
CA ALA A 162 5.36 -5.83 16.26
C ALA A 162 4.20 -6.28 17.16
N ALA A 163 3.26 -7.06 16.61
CA ALA A 163 2.10 -7.60 17.34
C ALA A 163 1.10 -6.54 17.87
N HIS A 164 1.08 -5.35 17.26
CA HIS A 164 -0.01 -4.41 17.50
C HIS A 164 -1.23 -4.83 16.69
N THR A 165 -2.39 -4.84 17.33
CA THR A 165 -3.67 -5.17 16.70
C THR A 165 -4.65 -4.04 16.93
N PHE A 166 -5.33 -3.63 15.86
CA PHE A 166 -6.35 -2.59 15.87
C PHE A 166 -7.62 -3.14 15.25
N TRP A 167 -8.77 -2.87 15.86
CA TRP A 167 -10.08 -3.15 15.27
C TRP A 167 -10.65 -1.88 14.66
N LEU A 168 -11.06 -1.99 13.41
CA LEU A 168 -11.53 -0.87 12.61
C LEU A 168 -12.95 -1.14 12.12
N ALA A 169 -13.88 -0.27 12.44
CA ALA A 169 -15.20 -0.27 11.81
C ALA A 169 -15.14 0.47 10.47
N ILE A 170 -15.81 -0.08 9.45
CA ILE A 170 -16.01 0.62 8.18
C ILE A 170 -17.22 1.53 8.35
N ARG A 171 -17.03 2.82 8.09
CA ARG A 171 -18.07 3.85 8.12
C ARG A 171 -18.20 4.51 6.75
N GLU A 172 -19.23 5.29 6.57
CA GLU A 172 -19.46 6.04 5.33
C GLU A 172 -18.26 6.92 4.94
N ARG A 173 -17.60 7.52 5.92
CA ARG A 173 -16.43 8.40 5.75
C ARG A 173 -15.08 7.73 6.01
N GLY A 174 -15.00 6.40 5.86
CA GLY A 174 -13.75 5.66 6.01
C GLY A 174 -13.67 4.75 7.24
N PHE A 175 -12.46 4.47 7.68
CA PHE A 175 -12.21 3.62 8.84
C PHE A 175 -12.26 4.40 10.15
N GLN A 176 -12.86 3.79 11.17
CA GLN A 176 -12.85 4.27 12.54
C GLN A 176 -12.26 3.20 13.45
N GLU A 177 -11.22 3.55 14.18
CA GLU A 177 -10.67 2.67 15.23
C GLU A 177 -11.68 2.53 16.37
N ILE A 178 -11.96 1.28 16.78
CA ILE A 178 -12.87 0.95 17.88
C ILE A 178 -12.16 0.25 19.03
N SER A 179 -10.97 -0.34 18.79
CA SER A 179 -10.19 -1.02 19.82
C SER A 179 -8.72 -1.09 19.40
N ARG A 180 -7.84 -1.05 20.39
CA ARG A 180 -6.40 -1.27 20.25
C ARG A 180 -5.91 -2.24 21.31
N MET A 181 -5.18 -3.27 20.89
CA MET A 181 -4.47 -4.17 21.79
C MET A 181 -3.00 -4.25 21.41
N SER A 182 -2.12 -4.25 22.40
CA SER A 182 -0.69 -4.56 22.27
C SER A 182 -0.41 -5.82 23.05
N VAL A 183 0.22 -6.79 22.43
CA VAL A 183 0.78 -7.95 23.13
C VAL A 183 2.25 -7.64 23.38
N THR A 184 2.62 -7.52 24.63
CA THR A 184 4.02 -7.35 25.10
C THR A 184 4.69 -8.69 25.22
#